data_575bed8b9c3a81dd3c0281840fe5585f
#
_entry.id   575bed8b9c3a81dd3c0281840fe5585f
#
_cell.length_a   1.000
_cell.length_b   1.000
_cell.length_c   1.000
_cell.angle_alpha   90.00
_cell.angle_beta   90.00
_cell.angle_gamma   90.00
#
_symmetry.space_group_name_H-M   'P 1'
#
loop_
_entity.id
_entity.type
_entity.pdbx_description
1 polymer ?
#
loop_
_entity_poly.entity_id
_entity_poly.type
_entity_poly.pdbx_seq_one_letter_code
_entity_poly.pdbx_strand_id
1 'polypeptide(L)'
;HSLADDKIPFCPYFIIPYVLWYFFLIGTVIYFAVFCPSKKEYYQYLGTLGVGMTLFLLISYVYPNGQHLRPDLGSTGGGVFISVIRFLYKIDTPTNIFPSMHVFNATASCIALYQNERCRKNKLFTVSQIILTISIVLSTMFLKQHSVADVMTALILNILCYQLFYRVLPARKERLAEVLTRREICTVPNLLSTLRLCLAVVFFGIFERYGVGEYRTVLVLLILAAAATDVLDGRIARSFKDRKS
;
A
#
# COMPACT_ATOMS: atom_id res chain seq x y z
N HIS A 1 6.99 -19.47 10.70
CA HIS A 1 8.16 -20.10 10.09
C HIS A 1 7.75 -21.49 9.57
N SER A 2 7.86 -21.71 8.29
CA SER A 2 7.54 -22.98 7.65
C SER A 2 8.79 -23.61 7.03
N LEU A 3 8.79 -24.94 6.83
CA LEU A 3 9.87 -25.64 6.11
C LEU A 3 10.11 -25.07 4.71
N ALA A 4 9.13 -24.39 4.12
CA ALA A 4 9.29 -23.71 2.83
C ALA A 4 10.17 -22.47 2.95
N ASP A 5 10.12 -21.75 4.08
CA ASP A 5 10.91 -20.53 4.29
C ASP A 5 12.42 -20.82 4.36
N ASP A 6 12.81 -22.02 4.83
CA ASP A 6 14.21 -22.43 4.91
C ASP A 6 14.80 -22.74 3.54
N LYS A 7 13.97 -23.20 2.60
CA LYS A 7 14.40 -23.53 1.24
C LYS A 7 14.61 -22.31 0.35
N ILE A 8 14.08 -21.15 0.71
CA ILE A 8 14.23 -19.92 -0.06
C ILE A 8 15.60 -19.29 0.31
N PRO A 9 16.55 -19.14 -0.63
CA PRO A 9 17.84 -18.54 -0.33
C PRO A 9 17.69 -17.02 -0.12
N PHE A 10 18.59 -16.44 0.69
CA PHE A 10 18.72 -14.99 0.76
C PHE A 10 19.41 -14.46 -0.49
N CYS A 11 18.83 -13.43 -1.13
CA CYS A 11 19.39 -12.85 -2.36
C CYS A 11 19.34 -11.31 -2.29
N PRO A 12 20.51 -10.63 -2.11
CA PRO A 12 20.55 -9.17 -1.95
C PRO A 12 20.06 -8.36 -3.14
N TYR A 13 20.12 -8.89 -4.36
CA TYR A 13 19.70 -8.18 -5.56
C TYR A 13 18.20 -7.89 -5.59
N PHE A 14 17.39 -8.63 -4.83
CA PHE A 14 15.97 -8.40 -4.68
C PHE A 14 15.62 -7.13 -3.91
N ILE A 15 16.62 -6.41 -3.37
CA ILE A 15 16.40 -5.07 -2.81
C ILE A 15 15.88 -4.08 -3.87
N ILE A 16 16.22 -4.27 -5.14
CA ILE A 16 15.79 -3.39 -6.24
C ILE A 16 14.26 -3.42 -6.38
N PRO A 17 13.61 -4.57 -6.67
CA PRO A 17 12.14 -4.60 -6.76
C PRO A 17 11.46 -4.27 -5.43
N TYR A 18 12.09 -4.54 -4.28
CA TYR A 18 11.56 -4.14 -2.98
C TYR A 18 11.45 -2.61 -2.85
N VAL A 19 12.49 -1.88 -3.22
CA VAL A 19 12.47 -0.41 -3.20
C VAL A 19 11.51 0.14 -4.26
N LEU A 20 11.42 -0.48 -5.42
CA LEU A 20 10.48 -0.09 -6.49
C LEU A 20 9.02 -0.23 -6.05
N TRP A 21 8.70 -1.04 -5.06
CA TRP A 21 7.35 -1.13 -4.49
C TRP A 21 6.82 0.22 -4.01
N TYR A 22 7.63 1.03 -3.34
CA TYR A 22 7.21 2.36 -2.88
C TYR A 22 6.77 3.26 -4.04
N PHE A 23 7.58 3.31 -5.11
CA PHE A 23 7.27 4.10 -6.31
C PHE A 23 6.05 3.55 -7.05
N PHE A 24 5.92 2.23 -7.11
CA PHE A 24 4.79 1.57 -7.75
C PHE A 24 3.47 1.87 -7.01
N LEU A 25 3.46 1.76 -5.69
CA LEU A 25 2.28 2.07 -4.88
C LEU A 25 1.91 3.55 -4.98
N ILE A 26 2.86 4.46 -4.73
CA ILE A 26 2.63 5.90 -4.78
C ILE A 26 2.18 6.32 -6.19
N GLY A 27 2.86 5.86 -7.23
CA GLY A 27 2.51 6.17 -8.61
C GLY A 27 1.10 5.68 -8.98
N THR A 28 0.71 4.50 -8.50
CA THR A 28 -0.64 3.96 -8.74
C THR A 28 -1.70 4.78 -8.00
N VAL A 29 -1.47 5.15 -6.73
CA VAL A 29 -2.37 6.02 -5.97
C VAL A 29 -2.54 7.37 -6.66
N ILE A 30 -1.45 8.01 -7.07
CA ILE A 30 -1.49 9.28 -7.81
C ILE A 30 -2.25 9.12 -9.12
N TYR A 31 -2.00 8.04 -9.88
CA TYR A 31 -2.69 7.77 -11.13
C TYR A 31 -4.21 7.73 -10.92
N PHE A 32 -4.69 6.95 -9.96
CA PHE A 32 -6.13 6.85 -9.70
C PHE A 32 -6.72 8.13 -9.10
N ALA A 33 -5.98 8.87 -8.28
CA ALA A 33 -6.44 10.11 -7.68
C ALA A 33 -6.52 11.28 -8.68
N VAL A 34 -5.57 11.36 -9.63
CA VAL A 34 -5.40 12.54 -10.49
C VAL A 34 -5.79 12.28 -11.94
N PHE A 35 -5.47 11.11 -12.48
CA PHE A 35 -5.55 10.83 -13.91
C PHE A 35 -6.68 9.87 -14.31
N CYS A 36 -7.23 9.11 -13.37
CA CYS A 36 -8.32 8.19 -13.64
C CYS A 36 -9.65 8.93 -13.77
N PRO A 37 -10.36 8.84 -14.93
CA PRO A 37 -11.64 9.51 -15.11
C PRO A 37 -12.81 8.78 -14.44
N SER A 38 -12.60 7.56 -13.95
CA SER A 38 -13.65 6.69 -13.42
C SER A 38 -13.69 6.71 -11.89
N LYS A 39 -14.75 7.33 -11.34
CA LYS A 39 -15.03 7.31 -9.90
C LYS A 39 -15.14 5.90 -9.34
N LYS A 40 -15.75 5.00 -10.12
CA LYS A 40 -15.90 3.60 -9.76
C LYS A 40 -14.54 2.94 -9.50
N GLU A 41 -13.62 3.06 -10.46
CA GLU A 41 -12.28 2.45 -10.36
C GLU A 41 -11.46 3.06 -9.22
N TYR A 42 -11.55 4.39 -9.04
CA TYR A 42 -10.93 5.08 -7.91
C TYR A 42 -11.39 4.51 -6.57
N TYR A 43 -12.71 4.41 -6.34
CA TYR A 43 -13.22 3.88 -5.08
C TYR A 43 -13.01 2.38 -4.92
N GLN A 44 -12.98 1.62 -5.99
CA GLN A 44 -12.64 0.19 -5.94
C GLN A 44 -11.21 0.00 -5.45
N TYR A 45 -10.26 0.77 -5.99
CA TYR A 45 -8.86 0.69 -5.59
C TYR A 45 -8.65 1.19 -4.16
N LEU A 46 -9.11 2.39 -3.82
CA LEU A 46 -8.94 2.93 -2.47
C LEU A 46 -9.71 2.13 -1.42
N GLY A 47 -10.88 1.62 -1.75
CA GLY A 47 -11.63 0.72 -0.86
C GLY A 47 -10.87 -0.57 -0.59
N THR A 48 -10.25 -1.15 -1.62
CA THR A 48 -9.39 -2.33 -1.48
C THR A 48 -8.23 -2.05 -0.55
N LEU A 49 -7.47 -0.97 -0.78
CA LEU A 49 -6.35 -0.57 0.08
C LEU A 49 -6.82 -0.28 1.52
N GLY A 50 -7.91 0.49 1.67
CA GLY A 50 -8.44 0.87 2.97
C GLY A 50 -8.86 -0.33 3.82
N VAL A 51 -9.60 -1.28 3.23
CA VAL A 51 -10.00 -2.51 3.94
C VAL A 51 -8.77 -3.36 4.27
N GLY A 52 -7.84 -3.54 3.33
CA GLY A 52 -6.63 -4.32 3.58
C GLY A 52 -5.78 -3.74 4.70
N MET A 53 -5.53 -2.43 4.69
CA MET A 53 -4.78 -1.75 5.75
C MET A 53 -5.48 -1.79 7.10
N THR A 54 -6.82 -1.63 7.12
CA THR A 54 -7.61 -1.73 8.36
C THR A 54 -7.52 -3.13 8.95
N LEU A 55 -7.66 -4.17 8.12
CA LEU A 55 -7.54 -5.56 8.57
C LEU A 55 -6.13 -5.87 9.07
N PHE A 56 -5.10 -5.38 8.39
CA PHE A 56 -3.72 -5.50 8.86
C PHE A 56 -3.55 -4.88 10.26
N LEU A 57 -4.03 -3.66 10.47
CA LEU A 57 -3.95 -2.97 11.76
C LEU A 57 -4.70 -3.73 12.85
N LEU A 58 -5.91 -4.24 12.54
CA LEU A 58 -6.69 -5.03 13.49
C LEU A 58 -5.98 -6.33 13.85
N ILE A 59 -5.42 -7.04 12.86
CA ILE A 59 -4.67 -8.28 13.10
C ILE A 59 -3.43 -7.98 13.95
N SER A 60 -2.66 -6.94 13.62
CA SER A 60 -1.47 -6.55 14.38
C SER A 60 -1.79 -6.14 15.82
N TYR A 61 -2.95 -5.52 16.04
CA TYR A 61 -3.41 -5.15 17.38
C TYR A 61 -3.84 -6.37 18.21
N VAL A 62 -4.60 -7.30 17.62
CA VAL A 62 -5.14 -8.48 18.31
C VAL A 62 -4.09 -9.58 18.45
N TYR A 63 -3.23 -9.72 17.47
CA TYR A 63 -2.20 -10.76 17.39
C TYR A 63 -0.86 -10.15 17.00
N PRO A 64 -0.14 -9.51 17.94
CA PRO A 64 1.22 -9.05 17.70
C PRO A 64 2.10 -10.23 17.29
N ASN A 65 2.75 -10.12 16.15
CA ASN A 65 3.52 -11.19 15.56
C ASN A 65 4.89 -10.71 15.10
N GLY A 66 5.82 -11.63 14.93
CA GLY A 66 7.17 -11.34 14.49
C GLY A 66 7.84 -12.58 13.90
N GLN A 67 9.01 -12.38 13.29
CA GLN A 67 9.80 -13.49 12.71
C GLN A 67 11.29 -13.30 12.93
N HIS A 68 12.02 -14.43 12.81
CA HIS A 68 13.48 -14.51 12.94
C HIS A 68 14.11 -15.12 11.68
N LEU A 69 13.61 -14.72 10.49
CA LEU A 69 14.11 -15.24 9.20
C LEU A 69 15.33 -14.48 8.67
N ARG A 70 15.57 -13.26 9.17
CA ARG A 70 16.63 -12.38 8.67
C ARG A 70 18.00 -12.96 9.00
N PRO A 71 18.89 -13.07 7.99
CA PRO A 71 20.26 -13.48 8.22
C PRO A 71 21.05 -12.41 8.98
N ASP A 72 22.06 -12.83 9.71
CA ASP A 72 23.06 -11.90 10.26
C ASP A 72 23.91 -11.32 9.13
N LEU A 73 23.75 -10.04 8.87
CA LEU A 73 24.49 -9.31 7.84
C LEU A 73 25.86 -8.82 8.35
N GLY A 74 26.18 -9.04 9.63
CA GLY A 74 27.48 -8.64 10.22
C GLY A 74 28.66 -9.40 9.59
N SER A 75 28.46 -10.67 9.27
CA SER A 75 29.43 -11.56 8.64
C SER A 75 29.41 -11.52 7.11
N THR A 76 28.39 -10.89 6.51
CA THR A 76 28.24 -10.80 5.06
C THR A 76 29.05 -9.63 4.54
N GLY A 77 29.95 -9.87 3.58
CA GLY A 77 30.86 -8.86 3.03
C GLY A 77 30.19 -7.55 2.63
N GLY A 78 30.94 -6.46 2.59
CA GLY A 78 30.47 -5.12 2.25
C GLY A 78 30.08 -5.01 0.78
N GLY A 79 28.97 -4.33 0.51
CA GLY A 79 28.49 -4.00 -0.83
C GLY A 79 27.31 -3.04 -0.74
N VAL A 80 27.06 -2.29 -1.82
CA VAL A 80 25.99 -1.28 -1.85
C VAL A 80 24.65 -1.92 -1.48
N PHE A 81 24.30 -3.07 -2.06
CA PHE A 81 23.04 -3.77 -1.77
C PHE A 81 22.92 -4.19 -0.32
N ILE A 82 23.99 -4.74 0.27
CA ILE A 82 24.01 -5.13 1.68
C ILE A 82 23.86 -3.91 2.59
N SER A 83 24.47 -2.78 2.24
CA SER A 83 24.33 -1.54 3.01
C SER A 83 22.89 -1.02 2.99
N VAL A 84 22.25 -1.07 1.82
CA VAL A 84 20.83 -0.69 1.69
C VAL A 84 19.93 -1.65 2.47
N ILE A 85 20.21 -2.97 2.45
CA ILE A 85 19.44 -3.96 3.21
C ILE A 85 19.64 -3.76 4.72
N ARG A 86 20.86 -3.46 5.19
CA ARG A 86 21.09 -3.11 6.60
C ARG A 86 20.28 -1.90 7.03
N PHE A 87 20.23 -0.87 6.19
CA PHE A 87 19.40 0.30 6.41
C PHE A 87 17.91 -0.06 6.43
N LEU A 88 17.47 -0.88 5.45
CA LEU A 88 16.10 -1.38 5.41
C LEU A 88 15.74 -2.16 6.68
N TYR A 89 16.58 -3.08 7.14
CA TYR A 89 16.33 -3.88 8.34
C TYR A 89 16.27 -3.05 9.63
N LYS A 90 16.88 -1.88 9.64
CA LYS A 90 16.76 -0.91 10.74
C LYS A 90 15.44 -0.14 10.69
N ILE A 91 14.91 0.11 9.49
CA ILE A 91 13.66 0.85 9.28
C ILE A 91 12.47 -0.06 9.48
N ASP A 92 12.49 -1.19 8.82
CA ASP A 92 11.41 -2.15 8.79
C ASP A 92 11.71 -3.26 9.81
N THR A 93 11.11 -3.15 10.98
CA THR A 93 11.33 -4.11 12.07
C THR A 93 10.67 -5.44 11.76
N PRO A 94 11.18 -6.60 12.27
CA PRO A 94 10.59 -7.92 12.02
C PRO A 94 9.37 -8.18 12.91
N THR A 95 8.56 -7.15 13.16
CA THR A 95 7.35 -7.19 13.99
C THR A 95 6.12 -6.80 13.18
N ASN A 96 4.96 -7.35 13.53
CA ASN A 96 3.69 -7.09 12.84
C ASN A 96 3.77 -7.33 11.32
N ILE A 97 4.31 -8.47 10.95
CA ILE A 97 4.61 -8.83 9.56
C ILE A 97 3.45 -9.55 8.86
N PHE A 98 2.48 -10.05 9.61
CA PHE A 98 1.36 -10.85 9.11
C PHE A 98 0.05 -10.05 9.07
N PRO A 99 -0.67 -10.07 7.95
CA PRO A 99 -0.27 -10.49 6.59
C PRO A 99 0.68 -9.50 5.91
N SER A 100 1.37 -9.89 4.83
CA SER A 100 2.31 -9.01 4.13
C SER A 100 1.62 -7.83 3.46
N MET A 101 1.85 -6.63 3.97
CA MET A 101 1.34 -5.38 3.37
C MET A 101 2.00 -5.05 2.04
N HIS A 102 3.27 -5.39 1.86
CA HIS A 102 3.97 -5.22 0.59
C HIS A 102 3.32 -6.03 -0.53
N VAL A 103 3.04 -7.29 -0.25
CA VAL A 103 2.36 -8.20 -1.20
C VAL A 103 0.93 -7.74 -1.45
N PHE A 104 0.19 -7.41 -0.38
CA PHE A 104 -1.18 -6.96 -0.49
C PHE A 104 -1.30 -5.71 -1.37
N ASN A 105 -0.56 -4.65 -1.05
CA ASN A 105 -0.63 -3.38 -1.77
C ASN A 105 -0.12 -3.49 -3.21
N ALA A 106 0.97 -4.24 -3.45
CA ALA A 106 1.48 -4.46 -4.81
C ALA A 106 0.46 -5.19 -5.68
N THR A 107 -0.14 -6.26 -5.15
CA THR A 107 -1.13 -7.07 -5.88
C THR A 107 -2.43 -6.28 -6.10
N ALA A 108 -2.89 -5.52 -5.11
CA ALA A 108 -4.07 -4.65 -5.25
C ALA A 108 -3.85 -3.57 -6.32
N SER A 109 -2.66 -2.96 -6.35
CA SER A 109 -2.27 -1.99 -7.39
C SER A 109 -2.24 -2.61 -8.78
N CYS A 110 -1.65 -3.81 -8.89
CA CYS A 110 -1.61 -4.57 -10.14
C CYS A 110 -3.03 -4.89 -10.66
N ILE A 111 -3.91 -5.37 -9.79
CA ILE A 111 -5.31 -5.67 -10.14
C ILE A 111 -6.03 -4.39 -10.59
N ALA A 112 -5.88 -3.29 -9.87
CA ALA A 112 -6.52 -2.02 -10.21
C ALA A 112 -6.09 -1.50 -11.59
N LEU A 113 -4.79 -1.49 -11.87
CA LEU A 113 -4.23 -1.08 -13.16
C LEU A 113 -4.65 -2.02 -14.29
N TYR A 114 -4.73 -3.33 -14.04
CA TYR A 114 -5.20 -4.30 -15.02
C TYR A 114 -6.70 -4.14 -15.33
N GLN A 115 -7.52 -3.76 -14.36
CA GLN A 115 -8.94 -3.49 -14.55
C GLN A 115 -9.19 -2.17 -15.28
N ASN A 116 -8.26 -1.21 -15.20
CA ASN A 116 -8.38 0.05 -15.92
C ASN A 116 -8.15 -0.16 -17.42
N GLU A 117 -9.16 0.15 -18.23
CA GLU A 117 -9.15 -0.09 -19.67
C GLU A 117 -8.03 0.66 -20.39
N ARG A 118 -7.74 1.90 -19.95
CA ARG A 118 -6.67 2.73 -20.54
C ARG A 118 -5.29 2.12 -20.32
N CYS A 119 -5.02 1.62 -19.11
CA CYS A 119 -3.76 0.95 -18.78
C CYS A 119 -3.65 -0.39 -19.53
N ARG A 120 -4.72 -1.17 -19.57
CA ARG A 120 -4.77 -2.48 -20.21
C ARG A 120 -4.56 -2.43 -21.72
N LYS A 121 -4.98 -1.36 -22.42
CA LYS A 121 -4.73 -1.17 -23.87
C LYS A 121 -3.24 -1.13 -24.20
N ASN A 122 -2.39 -0.65 -23.29
CA ASN A 122 -0.94 -0.69 -23.46
C ASN A 122 -0.39 -2.03 -22.94
N LYS A 123 -0.19 -2.97 -23.88
CA LYS A 123 0.29 -4.33 -23.56
C LYS A 123 1.66 -4.31 -22.87
N LEU A 124 2.57 -3.44 -23.31
CA LEU A 124 3.90 -3.32 -22.70
C LEU A 124 3.80 -2.88 -21.24
N PHE A 125 3.01 -1.86 -20.95
CA PHE A 125 2.76 -1.40 -19.60
C PHE A 125 2.12 -2.52 -18.74
N THR A 126 1.12 -3.21 -19.29
CA THR A 126 0.45 -4.32 -18.57
C THR A 126 1.40 -5.45 -18.22
N VAL A 127 2.26 -5.86 -19.15
CA VAL A 127 3.25 -6.91 -18.88
C VAL A 127 4.28 -6.42 -17.88
N SER A 128 4.81 -5.21 -18.04
CA SER A 128 5.82 -4.64 -17.14
C SER A 128 5.34 -4.54 -15.69
N GLN A 129 4.11 -4.08 -15.47
CA GLN A 129 3.55 -3.96 -14.12
C GLN A 129 3.28 -5.33 -13.47
N ILE A 130 2.91 -6.34 -14.25
CA ILE A 130 2.75 -7.71 -13.75
C ILE A 130 4.12 -8.29 -13.35
N ILE A 131 5.14 -8.15 -14.20
CA ILE A 131 6.50 -8.60 -13.90
C ILE A 131 7.02 -7.90 -12.64
N LEU A 132 6.83 -6.58 -12.55
CA LEU A 132 7.23 -5.81 -11.37
C LEU A 132 6.52 -6.32 -10.11
N THR A 133 5.22 -6.57 -10.17
CA THR A 133 4.45 -7.08 -9.03
C THR A 133 4.96 -8.46 -8.58
N ILE A 134 5.19 -9.37 -9.51
CA ILE A 134 5.78 -10.69 -9.20
C ILE A 134 7.16 -10.52 -8.56
N SER A 135 7.98 -9.64 -9.11
CA SER A 135 9.32 -9.36 -8.57
C SER A 135 9.26 -8.77 -7.16
N ILE A 136 8.28 -7.89 -6.87
CA ILE A 136 8.02 -7.35 -5.53
C ILE A 136 7.61 -8.48 -4.57
N VAL A 137 6.67 -9.33 -4.96
CA VAL A 137 6.24 -10.47 -4.13
C VAL A 137 7.42 -11.37 -3.81
N LEU A 138 8.22 -11.75 -4.80
CA LEU A 138 9.41 -12.55 -4.60
C LEU A 138 10.44 -11.85 -3.70
N SER A 139 10.60 -10.54 -3.85
CA SER A 139 11.58 -9.77 -3.07
C SER A 139 11.31 -9.84 -1.57
N THR A 140 10.05 -9.88 -1.14
CA THR A 140 9.69 -10.00 0.28
C THR A 140 10.21 -11.31 0.90
N MET A 141 10.21 -12.40 0.13
CA MET A 141 10.70 -13.71 0.58
C MET A 141 12.21 -13.84 0.46
N PHE A 142 12.81 -13.40 -0.68
CA PHE A 142 14.27 -13.50 -0.89
C PHE A 142 15.06 -12.54 0.02
N LEU A 143 14.46 -11.42 0.44
CA LEU A 143 15.04 -10.54 1.47
C LEU A 143 14.67 -10.97 2.89
N LYS A 144 14.01 -12.12 3.07
CA LYS A 144 13.61 -12.62 4.39
C LYS A 144 12.80 -11.61 5.23
N GLN A 145 12.03 -10.77 4.55
CA GLN A 145 11.12 -9.81 5.20
C GLN A 145 9.79 -10.47 5.59
N HIS A 146 9.31 -11.42 4.79
CA HIS A 146 8.06 -12.13 5.01
C HIS A 146 8.21 -13.63 4.78
N SER A 147 7.43 -14.41 5.51
CA SER A 147 7.29 -15.85 5.31
C SER A 147 6.36 -16.15 4.12
N VAL A 148 6.42 -17.35 3.62
CA VAL A 148 5.48 -17.85 2.60
C VAL A 148 4.03 -17.74 3.10
N ALA A 149 3.78 -17.97 4.39
CA ALA A 149 2.45 -17.86 4.99
C ALA A 149 1.91 -16.41 4.93
N ASP A 150 2.74 -15.41 5.21
CA ASP A 150 2.37 -14.00 5.14
C ASP A 150 1.99 -13.60 3.71
N VAL A 151 2.78 -14.09 2.73
CA VAL A 151 2.53 -13.86 1.31
C VAL A 151 1.21 -14.50 0.87
N MET A 152 0.99 -15.77 1.20
CA MET A 152 -0.23 -16.50 0.82
C MET A 152 -1.47 -15.87 1.43
N THR A 153 -1.42 -15.47 2.69
CA THR A 153 -2.53 -14.80 3.36
C THR A 153 -2.85 -13.45 2.71
N ALA A 154 -1.84 -12.67 2.35
CA ALA A 154 -2.02 -11.41 1.64
C ALA A 154 -2.67 -11.61 0.26
N LEU A 155 -2.30 -12.67 -0.47
CA LEU A 155 -2.91 -13.01 -1.76
C LEU A 155 -4.38 -13.45 -1.59
N ILE A 156 -4.68 -14.28 -0.59
CA ILE A 156 -6.05 -14.68 -0.27
C ILE A 156 -6.90 -13.45 0.08
N LEU A 157 -6.37 -12.55 0.92
CA LEU A 157 -7.04 -11.30 1.26
C LEU A 157 -7.32 -10.44 0.02
N ASN A 158 -6.38 -10.37 -0.93
CA ASN A 158 -6.61 -9.68 -2.20
C ASN A 158 -7.72 -10.31 -3.02
N ILE A 159 -7.80 -11.65 -3.08
CA ILE A 159 -8.90 -12.35 -3.78
C ILE A 159 -10.23 -11.98 -3.13
N LEU A 160 -10.33 -11.96 -1.82
CA LEU A 160 -11.55 -11.59 -1.10
C LEU A 160 -11.93 -10.12 -1.36
N CYS A 161 -10.97 -9.20 -1.30
CA CYS A 161 -11.18 -7.80 -1.63
C CYS A 161 -11.57 -7.61 -3.10
N TYR A 162 -10.96 -8.34 -4.03
CA TYR A 162 -11.35 -8.33 -5.43
C TYR A 162 -12.81 -8.77 -5.62
N GLN A 163 -13.21 -9.88 -5.01
CA GLN A 163 -14.61 -10.32 -5.06
C GLN A 163 -15.56 -9.25 -4.52
N LEU A 164 -15.21 -8.64 -3.38
CA LEU A 164 -16.02 -7.61 -2.75
C LEU A 164 -16.14 -6.36 -3.63
N PHE A 165 -15.03 -5.73 -4.00
CA PHE A 165 -15.00 -4.40 -4.62
C PHE A 165 -15.22 -4.43 -6.14
N TYR A 166 -14.80 -5.51 -6.82
CA TYR A 166 -14.87 -5.58 -8.28
C TYR A 166 -16.01 -6.45 -8.81
N ARG A 167 -16.60 -7.33 -7.96
CA ARG A 167 -17.73 -8.20 -8.35
C ARG A 167 -19.00 -7.89 -7.59
N VAL A 168 -19.01 -8.04 -6.26
CA VAL A 168 -20.23 -7.97 -5.44
C VAL A 168 -20.79 -6.55 -5.36
N LEU A 169 -19.97 -5.56 -4.96
CA LEU A 169 -20.44 -4.19 -4.80
C LEU A 169 -20.90 -3.55 -6.11
N PRO A 170 -20.20 -3.71 -7.25
CA PRO A 170 -20.67 -3.18 -8.53
C PRO A 170 -21.99 -3.80 -9.00
N ALA A 171 -22.16 -5.12 -8.81
CA ALA A 171 -23.42 -5.80 -9.18
C ALA A 171 -24.63 -5.25 -8.42
N ARG A 172 -24.43 -4.74 -7.20
CA ARG A 172 -25.49 -4.10 -6.40
C ARG A 172 -25.75 -2.63 -6.75
N LYS A 173 -24.83 -1.98 -7.45
CA LYS A 173 -24.88 -0.53 -7.72
C LYS A 173 -24.59 -0.23 -9.19
N GLU A 174 -25.44 -0.70 -10.12
CA GLU A 174 -25.37 -0.33 -11.54
C GLU A 174 -25.41 1.19 -11.77
N ARG A 175 -25.89 1.98 -10.78
CA ARG A 175 -26.01 3.42 -10.85
C ARG A 175 -24.70 4.20 -10.53
N LEU A 176 -23.59 3.55 -10.12
CA LEU A 176 -22.32 4.22 -9.80
C LEU A 176 -21.35 4.29 -10.98
N ALA A 177 -21.78 3.94 -12.17
CA ALA A 177 -20.97 4.00 -13.39
C ALA A 177 -20.96 5.42 -14.04
N GLU A 178 -21.14 6.48 -13.24
CA GLU A 178 -20.94 7.81 -13.77
C GLU A 178 -19.45 8.07 -13.99
N VAL A 179 -19.09 8.30 -15.24
CA VAL A 179 -17.77 8.79 -15.63
C VAL A 179 -17.63 10.21 -15.10
N LEU A 180 -16.72 10.42 -14.16
CA LEU A 180 -16.42 11.75 -13.67
C LEU A 180 -15.49 12.48 -14.62
N THR A 181 -15.73 13.76 -14.78
CA THR A 181 -14.77 14.65 -15.42
C THR A 181 -13.50 14.75 -14.55
N ARG A 182 -12.36 15.00 -15.20
CA ARG A 182 -11.06 15.21 -14.51
C ARG A 182 -11.18 16.27 -13.39
N ARG A 183 -12.07 17.25 -13.58
CA ARG A 183 -12.35 18.33 -12.65
C ARG A 183 -13.01 17.85 -11.36
N GLU A 184 -13.78 16.75 -11.40
CA GLU A 184 -14.49 16.21 -10.24
C GLU A 184 -13.62 15.25 -9.42
N ILE A 185 -12.59 14.63 -10.04
CA ILE A 185 -11.63 13.76 -9.35
C ILE A 185 -10.54 14.59 -8.67
N CYS A 186 -10.02 15.62 -9.34
CA CYS A 186 -9.02 16.55 -8.81
C CYS A 186 -9.64 17.65 -7.96
N THR A 187 -10.67 17.34 -7.18
CA THR A 187 -11.23 18.30 -6.22
C THR A 187 -10.30 18.44 -5.02
N VAL A 188 -10.30 19.64 -4.42
CA VAL A 188 -9.51 19.88 -3.20
C VAL A 188 -9.81 18.86 -2.10
N PRO A 189 -11.08 18.42 -1.86
CA PRO A 189 -11.38 17.34 -0.91
C PRO A 189 -10.69 16.01 -1.24
N ASN A 190 -10.68 15.61 -2.51
CA ASN A 190 -10.04 14.35 -2.91
C ASN A 190 -8.51 14.41 -2.74
N LEU A 191 -7.90 15.56 -3.04
CA LEU A 191 -6.48 15.80 -2.82
C LEU A 191 -6.14 15.75 -1.32
N LEU A 192 -6.95 16.38 -0.47
CA LEU A 192 -6.78 16.33 0.99
C LEU A 192 -6.94 14.91 1.55
N SER A 193 -7.87 14.13 1.04
CA SER A 193 -8.04 12.72 1.42
C SER A 193 -6.84 11.86 1.01
N THR A 194 -6.28 12.10 -0.17
CA THR A 194 -5.06 11.43 -0.64
C THR A 194 -3.85 11.82 0.23
N LEU A 195 -3.73 13.10 0.56
CA LEU A 195 -2.68 13.59 1.47
C LEU A 195 -2.77 12.92 2.85
N ARG A 196 -3.98 12.77 3.42
CA ARG A 196 -4.19 12.05 4.69
C ARG A 196 -3.73 10.61 4.62
N LEU A 197 -4.01 9.92 3.51
CA LEU A 197 -3.55 8.55 3.32
C LEU A 197 -2.01 8.48 3.32
N CYS A 198 -1.35 9.42 2.64
CA CYS A 198 0.12 9.51 2.65
C CYS A 198 0.65 9.82 4.07
N LEU A 199 0.03 10.76 4.78
CA LEU A 199 0.41 11.10 6.17
C LEU A 199 0.22 9.90 7.11
N ALA A 200 -0.85 9.11 6.93
CA ALA A 200 -1.08 7.90 7.72
C ALA A 200 0.01 6.84 7.48
N VAL A 201 0.45 6.66 6.24
CA VAL A 201 1.55 5.73 5.92
C VAL A 201 2.86 6.20 6.56
N VAL A 202 3.17 7.51 6.49
CA VAL A 202 4.36 8.10 7.11
C VAL A 202 4.29 7.99 8.64
N PHE A 203 3.14 8.32 9.23
CA PHE A 203 2.89 8.17 10.66
C PHE A 203 3.16 6.73 11.12
N PHE A 204 2.58 5.78 10.41
CA PHE A 204 2.70 4.37 10.76
C PHE A 204 4.16 3.89 10.66
N GLY A 205 4.88 4.27 9.61
CA GLY A 205 6.30 3.94 9.46
C GLY A 205 7.19 4.52 10.57
N ILE A 206 6.91 5.75 11.02
CA ILE A 206 7.64 6.38 12.13
C ILE A 206 7.26 5.72 13.48
N PHE A 207 5.96 5.47 13.70
CA PHE A 207 5.46 4.86 14.92
C PHE A 207 6.01 3.44 15.11
N GLU A 208 6.00 2.65 14.05
CA GLU A 208 6.50 1.27 14.08
C GLU A 208 8.01 1.21 14.37
N ARG A 209 8.75 2.19 13.82
CA ARG A 209 10.21 2.22 13.94
C ARG A 209 10.71 2.71 15.30
N TYR A 210 10.12 3.77 15.81
CA TYR A 210 10.69 4.52 16.94
C TYR A 210 9.80 4.49 18.19
N GLY A 211 8.59 3.93 18.07
CA GLY A 211 7.61 4.01 19.16
C GLY A 211 7.19 5.44 19.47
N VAL A 212 6.53 5.63 20.61
CA VAL A 212 6.01 6.94 21.03
C VAL A 212 7.11 7.82 21.67
N GLY A 213 8.22 7.25 22.13
CA GLY A 213 9.19 7.95 22.98
C GLY A 213 9.95 9.08 22.29
N GLU A 214 10.80 8.73 21.33
CA GLU A 214 11.78 9.66 20.74
C GLU A 214 11.15 10.63 19.71
N TYR A 215 10.11 10.19 19.00
CA TYR A 215 9.45 10.97 17.95
C TYR A 215 8.04 11.44 18.31
N ARG A 216 7.71 11.51 19.59
CA ARG A 216 6.39 11.92 20.08
C ARG A 216 5.91 13.23 19.45
N THR A 217 6.78 14.22 19.36
CA THR A 217 6.44 15.53 18.78
C THR A 217 6.11 15.41 17.28
N VAL A 218 6.88 14.62 16.53
CA VAL A 218 6.65 14.41 15.09
C VAL A 218 5.34 13.66 14.88
N LEU A 219 5.07 12.63 15.66
CA LEU A 219 3.81 11.87 15.59
C LEU A 219 2.60 12.74 15.90
N VAL A 220 2.70 13.60 16.95
CA VAL A 220 1.63 14.55 17.28
C VAL A 220 1.43 15.56 16.16
N LEU A 221 2.49 16.09 15.55
CA LEU A 221 2.39 17.02 14.42
C LEU A 221 1.73 16.37 13.21
N LEU A 222 2.01 15.09 12.92
CA LEU A 222 1.37 14.35 11.83
C LEU A 222 -0.13 14.15 12.08
N ILE A 223 -0.52 13.83 13.32
CA ILE A 223 -1.94 13.73 13.71
C ILE A 223 -2.63 15.08 13.57
N LEU A 224 -2.00 16.15 14.06
CA LEU A 224 -2.57 17.50 13.95
C LEU A 224 -2.68 17.95 12.50
N ALA A 225 -1.71 17.63 11.63
CA ALA A 225 -1.77 17.91 10.21
C ALA A 225 -2.92 17.13 9.55
N ALA A 226 -3.09 15.85 9.87
CA ALA A 226 -4.21 15.06 9.38
C ALA A 226 -5.57 15.62 9.85
N ALA A 227 -5.68 16.01 11.12
CA ALA A 227 -6.89 16.63 11.67
C ALA A 227 -7.18 18.01 11.03
N ALA A 228 -6.15 18.82 10.80
CA ALA A 228 -6.30 20.11 10.12
C ALA A 228 -6.82 19.95 8.68
N THR A 229 -6.31 18.95 7.95
CA THR A 229 -6.83 18.65 6.60
C THR A 229 -8.28 18.18 6.62
N ASP A 230 -8.73 17.52 7.70
CA ASP A 230 -10.14 17.10 7.87
C ASP A 230 -11.07 18.29 8.09
N VAL A 231 -10.66 19.23 8.94
CA VAL A 231 -11.41 20.47 9.19
C VAL A 231 -11.49 21.33 7.92
N LEU A 232 -10.40 21.42 7.16
CA LEU A 232 -10.36 22.16 5.90
C LEU A 232 -11.29 21.53 4.87
N ASP A 233 -11.28 20.20 4.74
CA ASP A 233 -12.19 19.47 3.84
C ASP A 233 -13.66 19.73 4.15
N GLY A 234 -14.03 19.65 5.43
CA GLY A 234 -15.40 19.93 5.89
C GLY A 234 -15.82 21.39 5.66
N ARG A 235 -14.92 22.36 5.76
CA ARG A 235 -15.20 23.78 5.47
C ARG A 235 -15.36 24.02 3.97
N ILE A 236 -14.47 23.46 3.16
CA ILE A 236 -14.49 23.58 1.70
C ILE A 236 -15.77 22.94 1.14
N ALA A 237 -16.12 21.73 1.60
CA ALA A 237 -17.34 21.04 1.17
C ALA A 237 -18.61 21.84 1.47
N ARG A 238 -18.68 22.48 2.64
CA ARG A 238 -19.80 23.36 3.01
C ARG A 238 -19.86 24.62 2.14
N SER A 239 -18.73 25.28 1.89
CA SER A 239 -18.66 26.47 1.03
C SER A 239 -19.09 26.21 -0.41
N PHE A 240 -18.87 25.00 -0.94
CA PHE A 240 -19.35 24.61 -2.27
C PHE A 240 -20.84 24.27 -2.30
N LYS A 241 -21.42 23.80 -1.18
CA LYS A 241 -22.84 23.49 -1.09
C LYS A 241 -23.65 24.78 -1.06
N ASP A 242 -23.22 25.83 -0.33
CA ASP A 242 -23.88 27.13 -0.20
C ASP A 242 -23.83 27.96 -1.49
N ARG A 243 -22.95 27.66 -2.45
CA ARG A 243 -22.90 28.31 -3.78
C ARG A 243 -23.82 27.67 -4.82
N LYS A 244 -24.45 26.53 -4.52
CA LYS A 244 -25.35 25.80 -5.43
C LYS A 244 -26.83 25.90 -5.00
N SER A 245 -27.13 26.51 -3.88
CA SER A 245 -28.46 26.94 -3.46
C SER A 245 -28.68 28.42 -3.79
#